data_1ca0f1986cd90ef3a02cf4ef26ed9a9f
#
_entry.id   1ca0f1986cd90ef3a02cf4ef26ed9a9f
#
_cell.length_a   1.000
_cell.length_b   1.000
_cell.length_c   1.000
_cell.angle_alpha   90.00
_cell.angle_beta   90.00
_cell.angle_gamma   90.00
#
_symmetry.space_group_name_H-M   'P 1'
#
loop_
_entity.id
_entity.type
_entity.pdbx_description
1 polymer ?
#
loop_
_entity_poly.entity_id
_entity_poly.type
_entity_poly.pdbx_seq_one_letter_code
_entity_poly.pdbx_strand_id
1 'polypeptide(L)'
;MSKYASPGWRRPGSVFRVGVGVAALSLVAAACGSSGSSPSAAASHAKSPMPEMSSSMPMPSSSMSMGSGTLPMGAKHMHVTIASPASGIKVTGNSVTLQVAVTGYTDTCAMAGRPLMGGMEATATGHYHVLLDGSLINMYCTPTAVVSLQNVKPGMHTLTVVPALDDHAQVDANARSIMIDYAPASPPPAVTGAMTTGKPSITILSPRPGATVSGDFTVRVRVMDFRASCALFGKPNLDGYGHWHLNLDSATGGMMGMGGMMGMSCVHTIRVSTAGLMAGSTHTLIALLVDNQHVPLMPMVAAHVTVRIGK
;
A
#
# COMPACT_ATOMS: atom_id res chain seq x y z
N MET A 1 -29.88 -45.81 14.34
CA MET A 1 -29.04 -46.18 15.51
C MET A 1 -27.64 -46.42 15.01
N SER A 2 -26.71 -45.51 15.18
CA SER A 2 -25.29 -45.79 15.29
C SER A 2 -24.62 -44.52 15.81
N LYS A 3 -23.99 -44.63 16.97
CA LYS A 3 -23.26 -43.59 17.71
C LYS A 3 -21.82 -43.60 17.22
N TYR A 4 -21.26 -42.43 16.82
CA TYR A 4 -19.82 -42.25 16.74
C TYR A 4 -19.39 -41.23 17.76
N ALA A 5 -18.52 -41.67 18.65
CA ALA A 5 -17.86 -40.88 19.70
C ALA A 5 -16.62 -40.17 19.16
N SER A 6 -16.42 -38.93 19.56
CA SER A 6 -15.23 -38.13 19.27
C SER A 6 -14.12 -38.40 20.28
N PRO A 7 -12.82 -38.47 19.90
CA PRO A 7 -11.73 -38.57 20.85
C PRO A 7 -11.28 -37.18 21.32
N GLY A 8 -11.18 -37.02 22.63
CA GLY A 8 -10.68 -35.79 23.26
C GLY A 8 -9.15 -35.66 23.14
N TRP A 9 -8.71 -34.46 22.83
CA TRP A 9 -7.30 -34.07 22.83
C TRP A 9 -6.96 -33.38 24.15
N ARG A 10 -6.05 -34.00 24.90
CA ARG A 10 -5.45 -33.47 26.13
C ARG A 10 -4.35 -32.48 25.76
N ARG A 11 -4.34 -31.30 26.41
CA ARG A 11 -3.26 -30.30 26.32
C ARG A 11 -2.17 -30.63 27.33
N PRO A 12 -0.87 -30.60 27.00
CA PRO A 12 0.20 -30.56 27.97
C PRO A 12 0.45 -29.13 28.46
N GLY A 13 0.46 -28.96 29.77
CA GLY A 13 0.84 -27.71 30.41
C GLY A 13 2.34 -27.53 30.39
N SER A 14 2.80 -26.34 30.01
CA SER A 14 4.19 -25.90 30.21
C SER A 14 4.24 -24.86 31.31
N VAL A 15 4.95 -25.22 32.34
CA VAL A 15 5.31 -24.36 33.49
C VAL A 15 6.56 -23.56 33.07
N PHE A 16 6.49 -22.25 32.94
CA PHE A 16 7.67 -21.40 32.82
C PHE A 16 8.03 -20.81 34.19
N ARG A 17 9.23 -21.11 34.63
CA ARG A 17 9.87 -20.55 35.82
C ARG A 17 10.38 -19.13 35.51
N VAL A 18 10.02 -18.21 36.41
CA VAL A 18 10.55 -16.86 36.48
C VAL A 18 11.94 -16.91 37.11
N GLY A 19 12.94 -16.46 36.38
CA GLY A 19 14.28 -16.20 36.88
C GLY A 19 14.47 -14.68 37.06
N VAL A 20 14.60 -14.27 38.32
CA VAL A 20 15.00 -12.90 38.70
C VAL A 20 16.52 -12.82 38.64
N GLY A 21 17.05 -11.97 37.75
CA GLY A 21 18.45 -11.62 37.70
C GLY A 21 18.64 -10.15 38.03
N VAL A 22 19.17 -9.90 39.21
CA VAL A 22 19.69 -8.59 39.67
C VAL A 22 21.10 -8.44 39.15
N ALA A 23 21.45 -7.36 38.48
CA ALA A 23 22.82 -6.99 38.23
C ALA A 23 22.99 -5.47 38.31
N ALA A 24 24.03 -5.12 39.02
CA ALA A 24 24.35 -3.88 39.69
C ALA A 24 24.76 -2.71 38.82
N LEU A 25 24.53 -1.51 39.37
CA LEU A 25 25.10 -0.22 39.00
C LEU A 25 26.63 -0.24 39.02
N SER A 26 27.26 0.45 38.06
CA SER A 26 28.58 1.03 38.23
C SER A 26 28.59 2.45 37.64
N LEU A 27 28.62 3.43 38.54
CA LEU A 27 28.98 4.80 38.28
C LEU A 27 30.52 4.90 38.08
N VAL A 28 30.94 5.63 37.06
CA VAL A 28 32.29 6.21 37.00
C VAL A 28 32.13 7.70 36.66
N ALA A 29 32.51 8.51 37.60
CA ALA A 29 32.72 9.95 37.45
C ALA A 29 34.23 10.24 37.29
N ALA A 30 34.58 11.14 36.38
CA ALA A 30 35.84 11.90 36.38
C ALA A 30 35.62 13.12 35.45
N ALA A 31 35.61 14.24 35.84
CA ALA A 31 36.30 15.36 36.44
C ALA A 31 37.39 16.00 35.54
N CYS A 32 37.16 17.31 35.27
CA CYS A 32 38.06 18.44 35.20
C CYS A 32 39.19 18.57 34.18
N GLY A 33 39.21 19.81 33.60
CA GLY A 33 40.40 20.46 33.04
C GLY A 33 40.00 21.54 32.03
N SER A 34 39.77 22.71 32.36
CA SER A 34 40.32 24.04 32.59
C SER A 34 40.99 24.69 31.37
N SER A 35 40.46 25.88 31.05
CA SER A 35 41.06 27.16 30.73
C SER A 35 41.91 27.34 29.44
N GLY A 36 41.50 28.35 28.65
CA GLY A 36 42.35 28.98 27.62
C GLY A 36 41.65 30.21 27.04
N SER A 37 42.16 31.34 27.41
CA SER A 37 41.72 32.73 27.25
C SER A 37 41.64 33.23 25.81
N SER A 38 40.78 34.25 25.62
CA SER A 38 40.61 35.16 24.48
C SER A 38 41.89 35.92 24.09
N PRO A 39 41.96 36.62 22.92
CA PRO A 39 41.33 37.94 22.85
C PRO A 39 40.66 38.33 21.51
N SER A 40 39.68 39.12 21.68
CA SER A 40 39.10 40.23 20.94
C SER A 40 39.78 40.69 19.64
N ALA A 41 38.98 40.77 18.55
CA ALA A 41 39.12 41.88 17.59
C ALA A 41 37.71 42.21 17.05
N ALA A 42 37.29 43.42 17.35
CA ALA A 42 36.08 44.04 16.86
C ALA A 42 36.22 44.40 15.37
N ALA A 43 35.26 44.00 14.57
CA ALA A 43 34.99 44.64 13.27
C ALA A 43 33.48 44.83 13.15
N SER A 44 33.07 46.06 13.28
CA SER A 44 31.74 46.57 12.98
C SER A 44 31.48 46.48 11.49
N HIS A 45 30.48 45.73 11.07
CA HIS A 45 29.86 45.86 9.75
C HIS A 45 28.34 46.02 9.88
N ALA A 46 27.89 47.06 9.19
CA ALA A 46 26.57 47.60 9.16
C ALA A 46 25.46 46.55 8.84
N LYS A 47 24.37 46.69 9.58
CA LYS A 47 23.10 46.03 9.30
C LYS A 47 22.47 46.64 8.05
N SER A 48 22.36 45.86 6.96
CA SER A 48 21.36 46.08 5.93
C SER A 48 20.13 45.23 6.25
N PRO A 49 18.93 45.76 6.16
CA PRO A 49 17.72 44.97 6.39
C PRO A 49 17.51 44.06 5.19
N MET A 50 17.48 42.76 5.44
CA MET A 50 16.97 41.78 4.47
C MET A 50 15.45 41.87 4.39
N PRO A 51 14.85 41.89 3.19
CA PRO A 51 13.41 41.80 3.07
C PRO A 51 12.94 40.39 3.51
N GLU A 52 11.99 40.38 4.41
CA GLU A 52 11.18 39.18 4.73
C GLU A 52 10.48 38.71 3.46
N MET A 53 11.02 37.70 2.82
CA MET A 53 10.30 36.94 1.84
C MET A 53 9.42 35.91 2.57
N SER A 54 8.22 36.33 2.96
CA SER A 54 7.11 35.43 3.27
C SER A 54 6.62 34.81 1.98
N SER A 55 7.28 33.77 1.54
CA SER A 55 6.79 32.91 0.46
C SER A 55 6.13 31.66 1.07
N SER A 56 4.90 31.81 1.51
CA SER A 56 3.97 30.69 1.55
C SER A 56 3.67 30.29 0.10
N MET A 57 4.53 29.44 -0.47
CA MET A 57 4.21 28.74 -1.70
C MET A 57 3.05 27.80 -1.37
N PRO A 58 1.89 27.92 -2.02
CA PRO A 58 0.90 26.86 -1.96
C PRO A 58 1.53 25.65 -2.61
N MET A 59 1.68 24.58 -1.82
CA MET A 59 2.01 23.26 -2.37
C MET A 59 0.94 22.95 -3.41
N PRO A 60 1.30 22.64 -4.65
CA PRO A 60 0.32 22.19 -5.61
C PRO A 60 -0.30 20.90 -5.05
N SER A 61 -1.59 20.97 -4.74
CA SER A 61 -2.43 19.81 -4.53
C SER A 61 -2.46 19.08 -5.86
N SER A 62 -1.51 18.16 -6.06
CA SER A 62 -1.51 17.28 -7.23
C SER A 62 -2.67 16.32 -7.05
N SER A 63 -3.87 16.76 -7.42
CA SER A 63 -4.93 15.85 -7.81
C SER A 63 -4.40 15.14 -9.06
N MET A 64 -3.80 13.98 -8.86
CA MET A 64 -3.35 13.15 -9.97
C MET A 64 -4.58 12.62 -10.69
N SER A 65 -5.00 13.32 -11.72
CA SER A 65 -5.97 12.82 -12.69
C SER A 65 -5.37 11.59 -13.36
N MET A 66 -5.92 10.44 -13.03
CA MET A 66 -5.60 9.16 -13.63
C MET A 66 -6.01 9.19 -15.10
N GLY A 67 -5.06 9.15 -16.01
CA GLY A 67 -5.19 8.90 -17.44
C GLY A 67 -6.36 9.56 -18.15
N SER A 68 -6.08 10.58 -18.96
CA SER A 68 -7.04 11.23 -19.87
C SER A 68 -7.39 10.34 -21.09
N GLY A 69 -7.51 9.03 -20.92
CA GLY A 69 -8.09 8.14 -21.92
C GLY A 69 -9.61 8.25 -21.88
N THR A 70 -10.27 8.23 -23.05
CA THR A 70 -11.73 8.14 -23.12
C THR A 70 -12.17 6.83 -22.46
N LEU A 71 -12.89 6.93 -21.35
CA LEU A 71 -13.46 5.76 -20.68
C LEU A 71 -14.46 5.03 -21.60
N PRO A 72 -14.52 3.69 -21.56
CA PRO A 72 -15.55 2.94 -22.28
C PRO A 72 -16.95 3.42 -21.88
N MET A 73 -17.91 3.37 -22.80
CA MET A 73 -19.28 3.84 -22.52
C MET A 73 -19.93 3.11 -21.33
N GLY A 74 -19.59 1.85 -21.10
CA GLY A 74 -20.07 1.07 -19.96
C GLY A 74 -19.59 1.59 -18.60
N ALA A 75 -18.46 2.30 -18.54
CA ALA A 75 -17.89 2.80 -17.30
C ALA A 75 -18.83 3.76 -16.55
N LYS A 76 -19.67 4.51 -17.26
CA LYS A 76 -20.67 5.41 -16.65
C LYS A 76 -21.68 4.69 -15.73
N HIS A 77 -21.86 3.40 -15.92
CA HIS A 77 -22.77 2.57 -15.12
C HIS A 77 -22.12 1.95 -13.87
N MET A 78 -20.79 2.06 -13.75
CA MET A 78 -20.06 1.56 -12.59
C MET A 78 -20.23 2.55 -11.43
N HIS A 79 -20.91 2.14 -10.37
CA HIS A 79 -21.14 2.98 -9.20
C HIS A 79 -20.67 2.30 -7.93
N VAL A 80 -20.27 3.11 -6.97
CA VAL A 80 -19.95 2.70 -5.60
C VAL A 80 -20.81 3.50 -4.61
N THR A 81 -21.08 2.88 -3.47
CA THR A 81 -21.74 3.53 -2.33
C THR A 81 -21.00 3.14 -1.06
N ILE A 82 -20.70 4.10 -0.21
CA ILE A 82 -20.15 3.85 1.13
C ILE A 82 -21.34 3.67 2.07
N ALA A 83 -21.66 2.42 2.41
CA ALA A 83 -22.77 2.08 3.28
C ALA A 83 -22.46 2.40 4.75
N SER A 84 -21.19 2.27 5.14
CA SER A 84 -20.69 2.67 6.46
C SER A 84 -19.18 2.92 6.42
N PRO A 85 -18.64 3.75 7.34
CA PRO A 85 -19.34 4.55 8.33
C PRO A 85 -20.05 5.75 7.68
N ALA A 86 -20.90 6.43 8.46
CA ALA A 86 -21.47 7.71 8.04
C ALA A 86 -20.38 8.80 7.97
N SER A 87 -20.58 9.79 7.09
CA SER A 87 -19.67 10.94 7.03
C SER A 87 -19.71 11.75 8.34
N GLY A 88 -18.56 12.25 8.76
CA GLY A 88 -18.37 13.00 10.00
C GLY A 88 -18.16 12.12 11.24
N ILE A 89 -18.04 10.81 11.09
CA ILE A 89 -17.79 9.93 12.24
C ILE A 89 -16.44 10.23 12.91
N LYS A 90 -16.44 10.17 14.24
CA LYS A 90 -15.20 10.20 15.03
C LYS A 90 -14.57 8.82 15.09
N VAL A 91 -13.32 8.74 14.65
CA VAL A 91 -12.52 7.50 14.64
C VAL A 91 -11.49 7.58 15.75
N THR A 92 -11.63 6.74 16.76
CA THR A 92 -10.72 6.68 17.93
C THR A 92 -9.72 5.53 17.85
N GLY A 93 -9.94 4.59 16.92
CA GLY A 93 -9.04 3.47 16.65
C GLY A 93 -8.00 3.78 15.57
N ASN A 94 -7.09 2.85 15.34
CA ASN A 94 -5.96 3.01 14.42
C ASN A 94 -6.27 2.56 12.98
N SER A 95 -7.52 2.29 12.68
CA SER A 95 -8.03 1.97 11.35
C SER A 95 -9.49 2.33 11.23
N VAL A 96 -9.96 2.48 10.00
CA VAL A 96 -11.36 2.60 9.68
C VAL A 96 -11.76 1.51 8.69
N THR A 97 -12.92 0.91 8.91
CA THR A 97 -13.50 -0.10 8.02
C THR A 97 -14.62 0.52 7.23
N LEU A 98 -14.53 0.46 5.90
CA LEU A 98 -15.58 0.86 4.99
C LEU A 98 -16.40 -0.36 4.57
N GLN A 99 -17.73 -0.24 4.59
CA GLN A 99 -18.63 -1.15 3.88
C GLN A 99 -19.00 -0.48 2.56
N VAL A 100 -18.63 -1.12 1.46
CA VAL A 100 -18.82 -0.60 0.11
C VAL A 100 -19.77 -1.50 -0.65
N ALA A 101 -20.78 -0.91 -1.27
CA ALA A 101 -21.63 -1.59 -2.23
C ALA A 101 -21.30 -1.09 -3.64
N VAL A 102 -21.31 -1.99 -4.60
CA VAL A 102 -21.08 -1.70 -6.02
C VAL A 102 -22.33 -2.03 -6.84
N THR A 103 -22.57 -1.28 -7.91
CA THR A 103 -23.64 -1.55 -8.88
C THR A 103 -23.17 -1.26 -10.28
N GLY A 104 -23.73 -1.96 -11.26
CA GLY A 104 -23.42 -1.76 -12.67
C GLY A 104 -22.19 -2.51 -13.17
N TYR A 105 -21.51 -3.26 -12.30
CA TYR A 105 -20.38 -4.15 -12.63
C TYR A 105 -20.24 -5.26 -11.59
N THR A 106 -19.50 -6.31 -11.95
CA THR A 106 -19.10 -7.37 -11.01
C THR A 106 -17.78 -6.99 -10.36
N ASP A 107 -17.80 -6.80 -9.04
CA ASP A 107 -16.60 -6.48 -8.25
C ASP A 107 -15.71 -7.72 -8.15
N THR A 108 -14.54 -7.66 -8.80
CA THR A 108 -13.59 -8.79 -8.82
C THR A 108 -12.17 -8.32 -9.12
N CYS A 109 -11.19 -8.88 -8.42
CA CYS A 109 -9.78 -8.71 -8.76
C CYS A 109 -9.26 -9.76 -9.76
N ALA A 110 -10.07 -10.71 -10.16
CA ALA A 110 -9.64 -11.78 -11.06
C ALA A 110 -9.16 -11.25 -12.43
N MET A 111 -9.73 -10.13 -12.86
CA MET A 111 -9.41 -9.47 -14.14
C MET A 111 -8.46 -8.28 -14.00
N ALA A 112 -8.03 -7.93 -12.78
CA ALA A 112 -7.14 -6.79 -12.56
C ALA A 112 -5.84 -6.92 -13.37
N GLY A 113 -5.39 -5.80 -13.95
CA GLY A 113 -4.22 -5.73 -14.81
C GLY A 113 -4.45 -6.26 -16.22
N ARG A 114 -5.69 -6.54 -16.62
CA ARG A 114 -6.01 -6.91 -18.00
C ARG A 114 -6.23 -5.65 -18.83
N PRO A 115 -5.67 -5.60 -20.06
CA PRO A 115 -6.00 -4.51 -20.97
C PRO A 115 -7.49 -4.57 -21.31
N LEU A 116 -8.11 -3.41 -21.38
CA LEU A 116 -9.48 -3.31 -21.88
C LEU A 116 -9.51 -3.78 -23.32
N MET A 117 -10.35 -4.76 -23.61
CA MET A 117 -10.58 -5.21 -24.99
C MET A 117 -11.31 -4.08 -25.72
N GLY A 118 -10.64 -3.46 -26.69
CA GLY A 118 -11.17 -2.30 -27.43
C GLY A 118 -12.55 -2.56 -28.00
N GLY A 119 -13.46 -1.58 -27.86
CA GLY A 119 -14.81 -1.60 -28.41
C GLY A 119 -15.86 -2.28 -27.55
N MET A 120 -15.59 -2.71 -26.33
CA MET A 120 -16.60 -3.26 -25.45
C MET A 120 -17.47 -2.18 -24.83
N GLU A 121 -18.76 -2.28 -25.05
CA GLU A 121 -19.75 -1.33 -24.49
C GLU A 121 -19.92 -1.46 -22.98
N ALA A 122 -19.63 -2.60 -22.42
CA ALA A 122 -19.84 -2.88 -21.02
C ALA A 122 -18.57 -3.45 -20.39
N THR A 123 -18.08 -2.81 -19.36
CA THR A 123 -17.17 -3.46 -18.43
C THR A 123 -17.99 -4.36 -17.54
N ALA A 124 -18.02 -5.67 -17.83
CA ALA A 124 -18.73 -6.64 -16.99
C ALA A 124 -18.06 -6.79 -15.62
N THR A 125 -16.78 -6.44 -15.51
CA THR A 125 -15.94 -6.61 -14.32
C THR A 125 -15.16 -5.33 -14.01
N GLY A 126 -14.70 -5.23 -12.77
CA GLY A 126 -13.89 -4.14 -12.26
C GLY A 126 -13.66 -4.32 -10.78
N HIS A 127 -13.06 -3.31 -10.18
CA HIS A 127 -12.81 -3.25 -8.74
C HIS A 127 -13.02 -1.80 -8.26
N TYR A 128 -12.67 -1.50 -7.03
CA TYR A 128 -12.67 -0.12 -6.58
C TYR A 128 -11.37 0.24 -5.86
N HIS A 129 -11.00 1.48 -5.97
CA HIS A 129 -9.88 2.07 -5.25
C HIS A 129 -10.38 2.82 -4.02
N VAL A 130 -9.58 2.79 -2.94
CA VAL A 130 -9.81 3.62 -1.77
C VAL A 130 -8.64 4.59 -1.63
N LEU A 131 -8.98 5.87 -1.50
CA LEU A 131 -8.01 6.94 -1.29
C LEU A 131 -8.22 7.57 0.09
N LEU A 132 -7.14 8.02 0.70
CA LEU A 132 -7.16 8.85 1.89
C LEU A 132 -6.49 10.17 1.54
N ASP A 133 -7.21 11.28 1.69
CA ASP A 133 -6.77 12.64 1.34
C ASP A 133 -6.19 12.73 -0.09
N GLY A 134 -6.79 11.98 -1.01
CA GLY A 134 -6.37 11.90 -2.42
C GLY A 134 -5.24 10.91 -2.70
N SER A 135 -4.60 10.33 -1.69
CA SER A 135 -3.57 9.31 -1.89
C SER A 135 -4.16 7.91 -1.96
N LEU A 136 -3.81 7.14 -2.98
CA LEU A 136 -4.26 5.76 -3.15
C LEU A 136 -3.78 4.90 -1.97
N ILE A 137 -4.73 4.26 -1.29
CA ILE A 137 -4.44 3.29 -0.23
C ILE A 137 -4.31 1.90 -0.82
N ASN A 138 -5.36 1.42 -1.48
CA ASN A 138 -5.39 0.06 -2.03
C ASN A 138 -6.53 -0.10 -3.03
N MET A 139 -6.45 -1.16 -3.82
CA MET A 139 -7.57 -1.69 -4.59
C MET A 139 -8.30 -2.76 -3.78
N TYR A 140 -9.60 -2.83 -3.93
CA TYR A 140 -10.46 -3.80 -3.25
C TYR A 140 -11.46 -4.40 -4.23
N CYS A 141 -11.82 -5.66 -3.98
CA CYS A 141 -12.82 -6.45 -4.73
C CYS A 141 -13.69 -7.26 -3.76
N THR A 142 -13.92 -6.70 -2.61
CA THR A 142 -14.76 -7.26 -1.55
C THR A 142 -15.61 -6.14 -0.96
N PRO A 143 -16.79 -6.43 -0.39
CA PRO A 143 -17.65 -5.38 0.20
C PRO A 143 -17.01 -4.63 1.37
N THR A 144 -15.84 -5.05 1.83
CA THR A 144 -15.19 -4.46 3.02
C THR A 144 -13.78 -4.00 2.67
N ALA A 145 -13.49 -2.73 2.96
CA ALA A 145 -12.15 -2.16 2.86
C ALA A 145 -11.68 -1.68 4.24
N VAL A 146 -10.46 -2.05 4.62
CA VAL A 146 -9.84 -1.60 5.87
C VAL A 146 -8.71 -0.64 5.55
N VAL A 147 -8.81 0.58 6.08
CA VAL A 147 -7.83 1.66 5.91
C VAL A 147 -7.07 1.86 7.21
N SER A 148 -5.77 1.63 7.18
CA SER A 148 -4.89 1.93 8.32
C SER A 148 -4.72 3.44 8.49
N LEU A 149 -4.72 3.90 9.74
CA LEU A 149 -4.41 5.28 10.12
C LEU A 149 -3.00 5.41 10.73
N GLN A 150 -2.13 4.43 10.49
CA GLN A 150 -0.72 4.52 10.85
C GLN A 150 -0.08 5.74 10.20
N ASN A 151 0.67 6.52 10.95
CA ASN A 151 1.30 7.77 10.52
C ASN A 151 0.34 8.86 9.98
N VAL A 152 -0.96 8.71 10.21
CA VAL A 152 -1.96 9.76 9.95
C VAL A 152 -2.02 10.69 11.16
N LYS A 153 -2.02 12.00 10.93
CA LYS A 153 -2.16 13.00 12.01
C LYS A 153 -3.61 13.02 12.48
N PRO A 154 -3.88 13.27 13.78
CA PRO A 154 -5.24 13.57 14.22
C PRO A 154 -5.85 14.76 13.47
N GLY A 155 -7.16 14.72 13.21
CA GLY A 155 -7.90 15.76 12.50
C GLY A 155 -8.90 15.22 11.48
N MET A 156 -9.39 16.12 10.65
CA MET A 156 -10.35 15.80 9.59
C MET A 156 -9.63 15.21 8.38
N HIS A 157 -10.14 14.10 7.88
CA HIS A 157 -9.62 13.39 6.70
C HIS A 157 -10.76 13.02 5.77
N THR A 158 -10.43 12.90 4.48
CA THR A 158 -11.38 12.46 3.44
C THR A 158 -11.03 11.06 2.99
N LEU A 159 -12.00 10.15 3.05
CA LEU A 159 -11.93 8.83 2.44
C LEU A 159 -12.76 8.85 1.17
N THR A 160 -12.16 8.50 0.05
CA THR A 160 -12.80 8.44 -1.26
C THR A 160 -12.76 7.02 -1.78
N VAL A 161 -13.88 6.53 -2.28
CA VAL A 161 -14.01 5.25 -2.99
C VAL A 161 -14.33 5.57 -4.45
N VAL A 162 -13.54 4.99 -5.37
CA VAL A 162 -13.65 5.24 -6.80
C VAL A 162 -13.79 3.91 -7.53
N PRO A 163 -14.82 3.69 -8.37
CA PRO A 163 -14.85 2.53 -9.26
C PRO A 163 -13.66 2.55 -10.20
N ALA A 164 -13.10 1.39 -10.49
CA ALA A 164 -11.96 1.25 -11.39
C ALA A 164 -12.18 0.06 -12.33
N LEU A 165 -11.74 0.25 -13.57
CA LEU A 165 -11.73 -0.76 -14.61
C LEU A 165 -10.63 -1.79 -14.35
N ASP A 166 -10.63 -2.90 -15.10
CA ASP A 166 -9.64 -3.96 -14.96
C ASP A 166 -8.19 -3.49 -15.26
N ASP A 167 -8.02 -2.43 -16.05
CA ASP A 167 -6.74 -1.76 -16.32
C ASP A 167 -6.40 -0.64 -15.32
N HIS A 168 -7.16 -0.53 -14.23
CA HIS A 168 -7.07 0.47 -13.17
C HIS A 168 -7.47 1.91 -13.57
N ALA A 169 -8.02 2.14 -14.75
CA ALA A 169 -8.59 3.44 -15.08
C ALA A 169 -9.77 3.76 -14.14
N GLN A 170 -9.69 4.90 -13.46
CA GLN A 170 -10.70 5.32 -12.49
C GLN A 170 -11.90 5.98 -13.16
N VAL A 171 -13.09 5.73 -12.61
CA VAL A 171 -14.34 6.38 -13.02
C VAL A 171 -14.65 7.50 -12.02
N ASP A 172 -13.86 8.57 -12.08
CA ASP A 172 -13.88 9.67 -11.11
C ASP A 172 -15.24 10.32 -10.94
N ALA A 173 -16.04 10.42 -12.04
CA ALA A 173 -17.38 10.98 -12.00
C ALA A 173 -18.32 10.21 -11.03
N ASN A 174 -18.03 8.96 -10.74
CA ASN A 174 -18.81 8.07 -9.89
C ASN A 174 -18.17 7.84 -8.50
N ALA A 175 -17.12 8.58 -8.17
CA ALA A 175 -16.49 8.53 -6.86
C ALA A 175 -17.46 8.94 -5.75
N ARG A 176 -17.26 8.38 -4.56
CA ARG A 176 -18.00 8.75 -3.34
C ARG A 176 -17.03 9.00 -2.21
N SER A 177 -17.27 10.07 -1.45
CA SER A 177 -16.40 10.47 -0.35
C SER A 177 -17.17 10.62 0.94
N ILE A 178 -16.51 10.33 2.04
CA ILE A 178 -16.93 10.67 3.39
C ILE A 178 -15.80 11.38 4.11
N MET A 179 -16.15 12.19 5.08
CA MET A 179 -15.19 12.77 6.02
C MET A 179 -15.15 11.94 7.30
N ILE A 180 -13.98 11.83 7.90
CA ILE A 180 -13.77 11.23 9.22
C ILE A 180 -13.03 12.24 10.11
N ASP A 181 -13.37 12.28 11.40
CA ASP A 181 -12.59 12.97 12.43
C ASP A 181 -11.70 11.94 13.15
N TYR A 182 -10.43 11.89 12.75
CA TYR A 182 -9.46 10.99 13.38
C TYR A 182 -8.99 11.59 14.70
N ALA A 183 -9.47 11.05 15.80
CA ALA A 183 -9.14 11.48 17.16
C ALA A 183 -8.78 10.27 18.03
N PRO A 184 -7.60 9.67 17.81
CA PRO A 184 -7.20 8.45 18.51
C PRO A 184 -7.07 8.69 20.00
N ALA A 185 -7.60 7.77 20.81
CA ALA A 185 -7.42 7.80 22.26
C ALA A 185 -5.95 7.53 22.65
N SER A 186 -5.26 6.72 21.85
CA SER A 186 -3.82 6.44 21.94
C SER A 186 -3.28 6.26 20.52
N PRO A 187 -2.65 7.30 19.94
CA PRO A 187 -2.06 7.18 18.63
C PRO A 187 -1.03 6.05 18.60
N PRO A 188 -0.98 5.25 17.51
CA PRO A 188 0.08 4.26 17.37
C PRO A 188 1.42 4.98 17.30
N PRO A 189 2.50 4.38 17.84
CA PRO A 189 3.83 4.93 17.66
C PRO A 189 4.11 5.17 16.18
N ALA A 190 4.64 6.35 15.85
CA ALA A 190 4.98 6.66 14.48
C ALA A 190 6.03 5.67 13.95
N VAL A 191 5.78 5.10 12.78
CA VAL A 191 6.81 4.38 12.04
C VAL A 191 7.72 5.40 11.42
N THR A 192 9.02 5.26 11.66
CA THR A 192 10.08 6.08 11.05
C THR A 192 10.85 5.25 10.04
N GLY A 193 11.74 5.85 9.25
CA GLY A 193 12.51 5.15 8.22
C GLY A 193 13.24 3.91 8.77
N ALA A 194 13.31 2.86 7.97
CA ALA A 194 14.02 1.64 8.33
C ALA A 194 15.52 1.82 8.12
N MET A 195 16.30 1.49 9.15
CA MET A 195 17.74 1.30 8.98
C MET A 195 17.96 -0.02 8.25
N THR A 196 18.23 0.04 6.96
CA THR A 196 18.62 -1.12 6.15
C THR A 196 20.11 -1.04 5.85
N THR A 197 20.80 -2.17 5.90
CA THR A 197 22.27 -2.23 5.70
C THR A 197 22.64 -2.60 4.26
N GLY A 198 21.66 -3.08 3.49
CA GLY A 198 21.83 -3.55 2.12
C GLY A 198 20.97 -2.80 1.13
N LYS A 199 21.11 -3.17 -0.14
CA LYS A 199 20.26 -2.68 -1.22
C LYS A 199 18.95 -3.48 -1.25
N PRO A 200 17.78 -2.82 -1.38
CA PRO A 200 16.50 -3.51 -1.56
C PRO A 200 16.57 -4.52 -2.70
N SER A 201 15.99 -5.70 -2.48
CA SER A 201 15.88 -6.71 -3.52
C SER A 201 14.60 -7.51 -3.39
N ILE A 202 14.12 -8.05 -4.53
CA ILE A 202 12.95 -8.93 -4.60
C ILE A 202 13.29 -10.11 -5.52
N THR A 203 12.82 -11.30 -5.16
CA THR A 203 12.99 -12.53 -5.95
C THR A 203 11.69 -13.30 -5.97
N ILE A 204 11.22 -13.74 -7.14
CA ILE A 204 10.06 -14.63 -7.24
C ILE A 204 10.54 -16.06 -6.94
N LEU A 205 9.95 -16.68 -5.91
CA LEU A 205 10.23 -18.04 -5.48
C LEU A 205 9.28 -19.05 -6.13
N SER A 206 8.06 -18.62 -6.47
CA SER A 206 7.00 -19.41 -7.11
C SER A 206 6.06 -18.44 -7.85
N PRO A 207 5.58 -18.81 -9.06
CA PRO A 207 5.91 -20.01 -9.83
C PRO A 207 7.38 -20.03 -10.29
N ARG A 208 7.88 -21.21 -10.70
CA ARG A 208 9.22 -21.34 -11.32
C ARG A 208 9.15 -20.91 -12.78
N PRO A 209 10.29 -20.51 -13.39
CA PRO A 209 10.34 -20.20 -14.82
C PRO A 209 9.77 -21.33 -15.68
N GLY A 210 8.89 -21.01 -16.62
CA GLY A 210 8.23 -21.96 -17.50
C GLY A 210 7.10 -22.79 -16.87
N ALA A 211 6.75 -22.54 -15.60
CA ALA A 211 5.66 -23.26 -14.95
C ALA A 211 4.32 -23.00 -15.64
N THR A 212 3.47 -24.03 -15.70
CA THR A 212 2.07 -23.89 -16.12
C THR A 212 1.23 -23.50 -14.91
N VAL A 213 0.44 -22.42 -15.03
CA VAL A 213 -0.50 -21.93 -14.02
C VAL A 213 -1.92 -21.92 -14.58
N SER A 214 -2.92 -22.23 -13.76
CA SER A 214 -4.34 -22.29 -14.16
C SER A 214 -5.23 -21.77 -13.03
N GLY A 215 -6.34 -21.15 -13.38
CA GLY A 215 -7.29 -20.60 -12.43
C GLY A 215 -6.62 -19.62 -11.46
N ASP A 216 -6.96 -19.73 -10.19
CA ASP A 216 -6.31 -18.94 -9.14
C ASP A 216 -5.02 -19.61 -8.69
N PHE A 217 -3.94 -18.84 -8.65
CA PHE A 217 -2.63 -19.33 -8.21
C PHE A 217 -1.93 -18.31 -7.30
N THR A 218 -0.93 -18.79 -6.57
CA THR A 218 -0.20 -17.96 -5.63
C THR A 218 1.22 -17.67 -6.14
N VAL A 219 1.56 -16.39 -6.21
CA VAL A 219 2.93 -15.94 -6.40
C VAL A 219 3.57 -15.73 -5.04
N ARG A 220 4.78 -16.26 -4.87
CA ARG A 220 5.57 -16.12 -3.65
C ARG A 220 6.89 -15.44 -3.94
N VAL A 221 7.23 -14.45 -3.12
CA VAL A 221 8.46 -13.66 -3.24
C VAL A 221 9.30 -13.75 -1.98
N ARG A 222 10.60 -13.45 -2.14
CA ARG A 222 11.49 -13.06 -1.05
C ARG A 222 11.87 -11.59 -1.26
N VAL A 223 11.70 -10.79 -0.23
CA VAL A 223 12.15 -9.40 -0.18
C VAL A 223 13.26 -9.30 0.85
N MET A 224 14.35 -8.59 0.54
CA MET A 224 15.49 -8.36 1.42
C MET A 224 15.84 -6.87 1.45
N ASP A 225 16.35 -6.40 2.57
CA ASP A 225 16.76 -5.02 2.81
C ASP A 225 15.67 -3.98 2.49
N PHE A 226 14.41 -4.38 2.68
CA PHE A 226 13.23 -3.55 2.46
C PHE A 226 12.07 -4.08 3.33
N ARG A 227 11.31 -3.18 3.94
CA ARG A 227 10.20 -3.51 4.82
C ARG A 227 8.86 -3.27 4.12
N ALA A 228 8.22 -4.34 3.71
CA ALA A 228 6.87 -4.26 3.19
C ALA A 228 5.86 -4.01 4.34
N SER A 229 4.98 -3.01 4.17
CA SER A 229 4.01 -2.62 5.19
C SER A 229 2.69 -2.17 4.58
N CYS A 230 1.62 -2.95 4.79
CA CYS A 230 0.27 -2.55 4.38
C CYS A 230 -0.26 -1.34 5.19
N ALA A 231 0.24 -1.13 6.39
CA ALA A 231 -0.20 -0.02 7.23
C ALA A 231 0.23 1.34 6.67
N LEU A 232 1.23 1.35 5.79
CA LEU A 232 1.80 2.56 5.20
C LEU A 232 1.36 2.82 3.76
N PHE A 233 0.46 2.03 3.19
CA PHE A 233 -0.08 2.28 1.84
C PHE A 233 -0.67 3.69 1.74
N GLY A 234 -0.26 4.44 0.71
CA GLY A 234 -0.68 5.82 0.45
C GLY A 234 -0.21 6.85 1.48
N LYS A 235 0.67 6.47 2.42
CA LYS A 235 1.26 7.40 3.37
C LYS A 235 2.51 8.05 2.80
N PRO A 236 2.98 9.18 3.38
CA PRO A 236 4.27 9.76 3.00
C PRO A 236 5.37 8.72 3.00
N ASN A 237 6.29 8.84 2.04
CA ASN A 237 7.39 7.90 1.89
C ASN A 237 8.31 7.90 3.10
N LEU A 238 8.75 6.70 3.47
CA LEU A 238 9.74 6.45 4.50
C LEU A 238 10.84 5.55 3.92
N ASP A 239 12.07 5.94 4.12
CA ASP A 239 13.21 5.17 3.63
C ASP A 239 13.17 3.73 4.12
N GLY A 240 13.38 2.79 3.21
CA GLY A 240 13.38 1.37 3.47
C GLY A 240 11.99 0.74 3.66
N TYR A 241 10.90 1.50 3.51
CA TYR A 241 9.53 1.00 3.57
C TYR A 241 8.79 1.14 2.24
N GLY A 242 7.81 0.26 2.03
CA GLY A 242 6.90 0.28 0.91
C GLY A 242 6.15 -1.04 0.79
N HIS A 243 5.98 -1.52 -0.43
CA HIS A 243 5.32 -2.78 -0.73
C HIS A 243 5.74 -3.29 -2.11
N TRP A 244 5.09 -4.31 -2.64
CA TRP A 244 5.38 -4.78 -3.98
C TRP A 244 4.11 -4.96 -4.80
N HIS A 245 4.23 -4.68 -6.08
CA HIS A 245 3.20 -4.92 -7.09
C HIS A 245 3.52 -6.19 -7.85
N LEU A 246 2.49 -6.93 -8.25
CA LEU A 246 2.60 -8.00 -9.23
C LEU A 246 1.96 -7.52 -10.53
N ASN A 247 2.76 -7.44 -11.58
CA ASN A 247 2.33 -6.99 -12.90
C ASN A 247 2.40 -8.14 -13.91
N LEU A 248 1.54 -8.08 -14.92
CA LEU A 248 1.50 -8.99 -16.07
C LEU A 248 2.10 -8.30 -17.28
N ASP A 249 3.12 -8.90 -17.87
CA ASP A 249 3.80 -8.52 -19.11
C ASP A 249 4.45 -7.12 -19.11
N SER A 250 3.92 -6.16 -18.37
CA SER A 250 4.44 -4.81 -18.28
C SER A 250 4.31 -4.26 -16.87
N ALA A 251 5.35 -3.59 -16.39
CA ALA A 251 5.35 -2.78 -15.17
C ALA A 251 5.54 -1.28 -15.51
N THR A 252 5.35 -0.92 -16.76
CA THR A 252 5.43 0.46 -17.27
C THR A 252 4.03 0.92 -17.68
N GLY A 253 3.82 2.21 -17.76
CA GLY A 253 2.52 2.79 -18.11
C GLY A 253 2.04 3.77 -17.04
N GLY A 254 1.06 4.59 -17.38
CA GLY A 254 0.58 5.70 -16.57
C GLY A 254 0.30 5.29 -15.13
N MET A 255 0.64 6.20 -14.23
CA MET A 255 0.56 6.07 -12.79
C MET A 255 1.28 4.85 -12.18
N MET A 256 2.52 5.11 -11.77
CA MET A 256 3.18 4.36 -10.70
C MET A 256 3.37 2.86 -10.94
N GLY A 257 3.65 2.46 -12.21
CA GLY A 257 3.87 1.05 -12.53
C GLY A 257 2.60 0.19 -12.46
N MET A 258 1.41 0.80 -12.55
CA MET A 258 0.13 0.07 -12.49
C MET A 258 -0.26 -0.59 -13.82
N GLY A 259 0.44 -0.30 -14.92
CA GLY A 259 0.23 -0.99 -16.19
C GLY A 259 0.38 -2.51 -16.01
N GLY A 260 -0.68 -3.25 -16.28
CA GLY A 260 -0.72 -4.69 -16.08
C GLY A 260 -0.75 -5.16 -14.61
N MET A 261 -0.97 -4.28 -13.63
CA MET A 261 -0.95 -4.64 -12.22
C MET A 261 -2.10 -5.60 -11.86
N MET A 262 -1.75 -6.84 -11.52
CA MET A 262 -2.69 -7.86 -11.06
C MET A 262 -3.06 -7.69 -9.58
N GLY A 263 -2.27 -6.95 -8.84
CA GLY A 263 -2.46 -6.68 -7.43
C GLY A 263 -1.20 -6.22 -6.71
N MET A 264 -1.37 -5.83 -5.46
CA MET A 264 -0.30 -5.37 -4.58
C MET A 264 -0.29 -6.14 -3.26
N SER A 265 0.88 -6.25 -2.63
CA SER A 265 1.02 -7.00 -1.39
C SER A 265 2.15 -6.44 -0.51
N CYS A 266 1.92 -6.52 0.79
CA CYS A 266 2.91 -6.21 1.82
C CYS A 266 3.39 -7.47 2.57
N VAL A 267 2.98 -8.65 2.11
CA VAL A 267 3.42 -9.94 2.62
C VAL A 267 4.15 -10.71 1.50
N HIS A 268 4.74 -11.85 1.85
CA HIS A 268 5.55 -12.61 0.88
C HIS A 268 4.73 -13.37 -0.20
N THR A 269 3.42 -13.21 -0.22
CA THR A 269 2.53 -13.93 -1.15
C THR A 269 1.44 -13.01 -1.67
N ILE A 270 0.98 -13.31 -2.89
CA ILE A 270 -0.26 -12.77 -3.45
C ILE A 270 -0.98 -13.89 -4.20
N ARG A 271 -2.30 -13.94 -4.09
CA ARG A 271 -3.16 -14.80 -4.91
C ARG A 271 -3.71 -13.99 -6.07
N VAL A 272 -3.58 -14.50 -7.28
CA VAL A 272 -4.04 -13.88 -8.52
C VAL A 272 -4.69 -14.93 -9.42
N SER A 273 -5.38 -14.48 -10.46
CA SER A 273 -6.13 -15.36 -11.37
C SER A 273 -5.55 -15.35 -12.79
N THR A 274 -5.76 -16.45 -13.52
CA THR A 274 -5.52 -16.51 -14.97
C THR A 274 -6.76 -16.11 -15.78
N ALA A 275 -7.86 -15.67 -15.14
CA ALA A 275 -9.05 -15.22 -15.83
C ALA A 275 -8.73 -14.19 -16.91
N GLY A 276 -9.38 -14.30 -18.07
CA GLY A 276 -9.13 -13.42 -19.21
C GLY A 276 -7.84 -13.71 -20.00
N LEU A 277 -6.99 -14.65 -19.56
CA LEU A 277 -5.81 -15.08 -20.31
C LEU A 277 -6.09 -16.30 -21.17
N MET A 278 -5.51 -16.33 -22.37
CA MET A 278 -5.71 -17.43 -23.32
C MET A 278 -4.94 -18.69 -22.85
N ALA A 279 -5.61 -19.82 -22.78
CA ALA A 279 -4.95 -21.09 -22.51
C ALA A 279 -3.84 -21.37 -23.54
N GLY A 280 -2.67 -21.80 -23.07
CA GLY A 280 -1.49 -22.04 -23.89
C GLY A 280 -0.64 -20.79 -24.15
N SER A 281 -1.11 -19.58 -23.84
CA SER A 281 -0.29 -18.37 -23.94
C SER A 281 0.84 -18.36 -22.92
N THR A 282 1.84 -17.54 -23.19
CA THR A 282 2.99 -17.33 -22.33
C THR A 282 3.02 -15.88 -21.88
N HIS A 283 3.19 -15.65 -20.59
CA HIS A 283 3.19 -14.34 -19.97
C HIS A 283 4.37 -14.17 -19.02
N THR A 284 4.75 -12.92 -18.78
CA THR A 284 5.77 -12.57 -17.79
C THR A 284 5.10 -11.97 -16.56
N LEU A 285 5.34 -12.59 -15.40
CA LEU A 285 4.98 -12.00 -14.11
C LEU A 285 6.16 -11.16 -13.63
N ILE A 286 5.86 -9.93 -13.20
CA ILE A 286 6.86 -8.95 -12.75
C ILE A 286 6.51 -8.54 -11.32
N ALA A 287 7.35 -8.93 -10.37
CA ALA A 287 7.24 -8.46 -8.98
C ALA A 287 8.13 -7.22 -8.83
N LEU A 288 7.52 -6.07 -8.55
CA LEU A 288 8.15 -4.75 -8.52
C LEU A 288 8.07 -4.15 -7.12
N LEU A 289 9.21 -3.73 -6.53
CA LEU A 289 9.19 -2.95 -5.29
C LEU A 289 8.79 -1.50 -5.58
N VAL A 290 7.88 -1.01 -4.78
CA VAL A 290 7.39 0.37 -4.80
C VAL A 290 7.44 0.96 -3.39
N ASP A 291 7.51 2.28 -3.30
CA ASP A 291 7.42 3.01 -2.04
C ASP A 291 5.99 3.03 -1.47
N ASN A 292 5.76 3.76 -0.38
CA ASN A 292 4.43 3.85 0.25
C ASN A 292 3.39 4.54 -0.64
N GLN A 293 3.82 5.37 -1.59
CA GLN A 293 2.96 6.09 -2.54
C GLN A 293 2.83 5.37 -3.88
N HIS A 294 3.18 4.07 -3.94
CA HIS A 294 3.12 3.21 -5.12
C HIS A 294 4.11 3.58 -6.25
N VAL A 295 5.10 4.43 -5.97
CA VAL A 295 6.12 4.80 -6.96
C VAL A 295 7.22 3.74 -6.99
N PRO A 296 7.61 3.22 -8.16
CA PRO A 296 8.72 2.28 -8.27
C PRO A 296 10.00 2.84 -7.66
N LEU A 297 10.74 2.02 -6.93
CA LEU A 297 12.05 2.41 -6.38
C LEU A 297 13.01 2.81 -7.50
N MET A 298 13.88 3.77 -7.23
CA MET A 298 14.90 4.22 -8.17
C MET A 298 16.31 3.95 -7.62
N PRO A 299 17.12 3.12 -8.31
CA PRO A 299 16.81 2.39 -9.53
C PRO A 299 15.71 1.35 -9.33
N MET A 300 15.02 0.97 -10.41
CA MET A 300 13.95 -0.02 -10.37
C MET A 300 14.44 -1.35 -9.78
N VAL A 301 13.68 -1.89 -8.83
CA VAL A 301 13.96 -3.18 -8.19
C VAL A 301 12.82 -4.13 -8.50
N ALA A 302 13.06 -5.05 -9.43
CA ALA A 302 12.06 -5.98 -9.92
C ALA A 302 12.63 -7.39 -10.14
N ALA A 303 11.75 -8.39 -10.06
CA ALA A 303 12.02 -9.76 -10.46
C ALA A 303 10.99 -10.21 -11.50
N HIS A 304 11.44 -11.05 -12.44
CA HIS A 304 10.63 -11.51 -13.56
C HIS A 304 10.57 -13.03 -13.59
N VAL A 305 9.42 -13.58 -13.95
CA VAL A 305 9.28 -15.01 -14.23
C VAL A 305 8.30 -15.23 -15.37
N THR A 306 8.66 -16.05 -16.34
CA THR A 306 7.77 -16.45 -17.43
C THR A 306 6.95 -17.65 -17.00
N VAL A 307 5.64 -17.61 -17.28
CA VAL A 307 4.68 -18.68 -17.01
C VAL A 307 3.87 -19.00 -18.26
N ARG A 308 3.36 -20.22 -18.34
CA ARG A 308 2.43 -20.66 -19.36
C ARG A 308 1.03 -20.79 -18.75
N ILE A 309 0.01 -20.35 -19.47
CA ILE A 309 -1.38 -20.49 -19.01
C ILE A 309 -1.87 -21.88 -19.37
N GLY A 310 -2.31 -22.62 -18.36
CA GLY A 310 -2.96 -23.90 -18.51
C GLY A 310 -4.43 -23.80 -18.96
N LYS A 311 -5.05 -24.96 -19.18
CA LYS A 311 -6.49 -25.06 -19.43
C LYS A 311 -7.29 -24.91 -18.14
#